data_0b9e5b6a9a6946c99c87383a2e925750
#
_entry.id   0b9e5b6a9a6946c99c87383a2e925750
#
_cell.length_a   1.000
_cell.length_b   1.000
_cell.length_c   1.000
_cell.angle_alpha   90.00
_cell.angle_beta   90.00
_cell.angle_gamma   90.00
#
_symmetry.space_group_name_H-M   'P 1'
#
loop_
_entity.id
_entity.type
_entity.pdbx_description
1 polymer ?
#
loop_
_entity_poly.entity_id
_entity_poly.type
_entity_poly.pdbx_seq_one_letter_code
_entity_poly.pdbx_strand_id
1 'polypeptide(L)'
;MSVPISQEELFESEFRGLPGFAYQPAFITREEESALLDIIGELPLQEAKFQQYTARRRTVRYGTEYDPRAKAPDAAPGIPEFLFPLRDKVARWIELPAENFVHGLVTEYRPGTPLGWHRDAPDYEAIAGVSLGGACRMRLRPYQPGERHKKEEVISLELEPRSAYQIRDKARWGWQHSIAATKQFRYSITFRTARR
;
A
#
# COMPACT_ATOMS: atom_id res chain seq x y z
N MET A 1 21.31 -29.23 -12.66
CA MET A 1 21.08 -27.79 -12.95
C MET A 1 19.73 -27.45 -12.35
N SER A 2 19.71 -26.65 -11.26
CA SER A 2 18.46 -26.21 -10.64
C SER A 2 17.86 -25.11 -11.53
N VAL A 3 16.64 -25.32 -12.00
CA VAL A 3 15.85 -24.27 -12.67
C VAL A 3 15.59 -23.18 -11.64
N PRO A 4 15.87 -21.90 -11.92
CA PRO A 4 15.53 -20.84 -10.98
C PRO A 4 14.00 -20.79 -10.82
N ILE A 5 13.53 -20.93 -9.58
CA ILE A 5 12.11 -20.79 -9.22
C ILE A 5 11.69 -19.35 -9.57
N SER A 6 10.62 -19.19 -10.34
CA SER A 6 10.11 -17.87 -10.71
C SER A 6 9.59 -17.13 -9.48
N GLN A 7 9.58 -15.80 -9.50
CA GLN A 7 9.03 -14.99 -8.41
C GLN A 7 7.53 -15.30 -8.18
N GLU A 8 6.82 -15.69 -9.22
CA GLU A 8 5.42 -16.15 -9.16
C GLU A 8 5.28 -17.45 -8.37
N GLU A 9 6.16 -18.44 -8.61
CA GLU A 9 6.18 -19.72 -7.87
C GLU A 9 6.61 -19.54 -6.43
N LEU A 10 7.57 -18.64 -6.13
CA LEU A 10 7.95 -18.25 -4.78
C LEU A 10 6.79 -17.55 -4.06
N PHE A 11 6.10 -16.65 -4.74
CA PHE A 11 4.93 -15.96 -4.22
C PHE A 11 3.80 -16.95 -3.88
N GLU A 12 3.48 -17.85 -4.80
CA GLU A 12 2.48 -18.90 -4.56
C GLU A 12 2.85 -19.79 -3.36
N SER A 13 4.13 -20.10 -3.14
CA SER A 13 4.56 -20.97 -2.04
C SER A 13 4.55 -20.27 -0.67
N GLU A 14 5.02 -19.01 -0.59
CA GLU A 14 5.16 -18.28 0.68
C GLU A 14 3.86 -17.62 1.15
N PHE A 15 2.99 -17.19 0.22
CA PHE A 15 1.76 -16.46 0.54
C PHE A 15 0.48 -17.29 0.48
N ARG A 16 0.49 -18.54 -0.02
CA ARG A 16 -0.66 -19.47 0.06
C ARG A 16 -1.20 -19.66 1.48
N GLY A 17 -0.41 -19.32 2.51
CA GLY A 17 -0.78 -19.42 3.92
C GLY A 17 -1.32 -18.14 4.58
N LEU A 18 -1.39 -17.00 3.90
CA LEU A 18 -1.87 -15.74 4.47
C LEU A 18 -3.20 -15.29 3.85
N PRO A 19 -4.35 -15.76 4.38
CA PRO A 19 -5.66 -15.37 3.86
C PRO A 19 -5.85 -13.86 3.89
N GLY A 20 -6.34 -13.31 2.77
CA GLY A 20 -6.58 -11.88 2.62
C GLY A 20 -5.38 -11.07 2.11
N PHE A 21 -4.24 -11.69 1.86
CA PHE A 21 -3.14 -11.08 1.12
C PHE A 21 -3.12 -11.61 -0.33
N ALA A 22 -2.97 -10.72 -1.30
CA ALA A 22 -2.69 -11.09 -2.68
C ALA A 22 -1.74 -10.07 -3.31
N TYR A 23 -1.01 -10.53 -4.32
CA TYR A 23 -0.06 -9.76 -5.11
C TYR A 23 -0.26 -10.03 -6.60
N GLN A 24 -0.21 -8.99 -7.40
CA GLN A 24 -0.31 -9.07 -8.86
C GLN A 24 0.85 -8.30 -9.49
N PRO A 25 1.85 -8.98 -10.08
CA PRO A 25 2.89 -8.33 -10.89
C PRO A 25 2.28 -7.78 -12.18
N ALA A 26 2.93 -6.77 -12.78
CA ALA A 26 2.51 -6.15 -14.04
C ALA A 26 1.00 -5.80 -14.09
N PHE A 27 0.47 -5.30 -12.97
CA PHE A 27 -0.94 -4.95 -12.81
C PHE A 27 -1.36 -3.80 -13.73
N ILE A 28 -0.47 -2.84 -13.95
CA ILE A 28 -0.68 -1.74 -14.91
C ILE A 28 0.39 -1.76 -16.00
N THR A 29 0.08 -1.14 -17.15
CA THR A 29 1.02 -1.03 -18.27
C THR A 29 2.09 0.03 -18.00
N ARG A 30 3.09 0.12 -18.87
CA ARG A 30 4.12 1.17 -18.80
C ARG A 30 3.55 2.55 -19.13
N GLU A 31 2.60 2.60 -20.03
CA GLU A 31 1.90 3.82 -20.45
C GLU A 31 1.02 4.35 -19.31
N GLU A 32 0.28 3.45 -18.63
CA GLU A 32 -0.52 3.81 -17.44
C GLU A 32 0.40 4.32 -16.32
N GLU A 33 1.54 3.69 -16.09
CA GLU A 33 2.52 4.13 -15.09
C GLU A 33 3.08 5.52 -15.43
N SER A 34 3.51 5.73 -16.69
CA SER A 34 4.07 7.02 -17.12
C SER A 34 3.08 8.15 -16.91
N ALA A 35 1.83 7.97 -17.37
CA ALA A 35 0.79 8.96 -17.20
C ALA A 35 0.51 9.30 -15.72
N LEU A 36 0.53 8.29 -14.85
CA LEU A 36 0.35 8.50 -13.41
C LEU A 36 1.56 9.23 -12.80
N LEU A 37 2.79 8.89 -13.18
CA LEU A 37 4.01 9.56 -12.68
C LEU A 37 4.07 11.02 -13.11
N ASP A 38 3.66 11.36 -14.33
CA ASP A 38 3.57 12.75 -14.81
C ASP A 38 2.61 13.57 -13.93
N ILE A 39 1.43 13.04 -13.65
CA ILE A 39 0.46 13.71 -12.77
C ILE A 39 1.00 13.82 -11.33
N ILE A 40 1.60 12.74 -10.79
CA ILE A 40 2.12 12.72 -9.42
C ILE A 40 3.24 13.76 -9.24
N GLY A 41 4.03 14.01 -10.28
CA GLY A 41 5.08 15.04 -10.28
C GLY A 41 4.57 16.44 -9.96
N GLU A 42 3.33 16.75 -10.34
CA GLU A 42 2.67 18.05 -10.14
C GLU A 42 1.84 18.13 -8.83
N LEU A 43 1.68 17.01 -8.10
CA LEU A 43 0.89 17.01 -6.87
C LEU A 43 1.59 17.75 -5.72
N PRO A 44 0.83 18.45 -4.85
CA PRO A 44 1.35 19.16 -3.68
C PRO A 44 1.71 18.18 -2.55
N LEU A 45 2.65 17.27 -2.81
CA LEU A 45 3.11 16.28 -1.84
C LEU A 45 3.78 16.97 -0.64
N GLN A 46 3.31 16.68 0.56
CA GLN A 46 3.82 17.23 1.82
C GLN A 46 4.46 16.14 2.68
N GLU A 47 5.43 16.52 3.51
CA GLU A 47 6.03 15.60 4.47
C GLU A 47 4.97 15.04 5.43
N ALA A 48 4.93 13.72 5.55
CA ALA A 48 3.99 13.07 6.42
C ALA A 48 4.36 13.33 7.89
N LYS A 49 3.53 14.06 8.61
CA LYS A 49 3.68 14.29 10.05
C LYS A 49 3.04 13.15 10.83
N PHE A 50 3.76 12.60 11.81
CA PHE A 50 3.22 11.61 12.73
C PHE A 50 3.61 11.98 14.16
N GLN A 51 2.67 12.50 14.94
CA GLN A 51 2.91 13.06 16.27
C GLN A 51 4.02 14.13 16.24
N GLN A 52 5.14 13.88 16.95
CA GLN A 52 6.30 14.79 16.99
C GLN A 52 7.38 14.44 15.94
N TYR A 53 7.13 13.45 15.09
CA TYR A 53 8.11 12.96 14.12
C TYR A 53 7.68 13.29 12.69
N THR A 54 8.57 13.91 11.93
CA THR A 54 8.38 14.14 10.50
C THR A 54 8.97 12.95 9.73
N ALA A 55 8.11 12.22 9.02
CA ALA A 55 8.55 11.11 8.20
C ALA A 55 9.23 11.63 6.92
N ARG A 56 10.28 10.93 6.46
CA ARG A 56 10.98 11.28 5.21
C ARG A 56 10.15 11.11 3.94
N ARG A 57 8.99 10.43 4.03
CA ARG A 57 8.07 10.28 2.91
C ARG A 57 7.18 11.49 2.77
N ARG A 58 6.86 11.86 1.52
CA ARG A 58 5.87 12.90 1.21
C ARG A 58 4.57 12.26 0.77
N THR A 59 3.44 12.86 1.12
CA THR A 59 2.11 12.32 0.84
C THR A 59 1.13 13.39 0.41
N VAL A 60 0.14 12.97 -0.37
CA VAL A 60 -1.14 13.69 -0.54
C VAL A 60 -2.27 12.70 -0.31
N ARG A 61 -3.33 13.16 0.35
CA ARG A 61 -4.45 12.34 0.79
C ARG A 61 -5.75 12.86 0.20
N TYR A 62 -6.66 11.93 -0.07
CA TYR A 62 -7.97 12.20 -0.65
C TYR A 62 -9.03 11.36 0.06
N GLY A 63 -10.23 11.91 0.21
CA GLY A 63 -11.34 11.22 0.88
C GLY A 63 -11.30 11.33 2.38
N THR A 64 -12.04 10.48 3.06
CA THR A 64 -12.22 10.52 4.52
C THR A 64 -10.91 10.24 5.24
N GLU A 65 -10.45 11.18 6.06
CA GLU A 65 -9.35 10.98 7.00
C GLU A 65 -9.89 10.46 8.33
N TYR A 66 -9.22 9.45 8.88
CA TYR A 66 -9.36 9.12 10.28
C TYR A 66 -8.50 10.05 11.12
N ASP A 67 -9.14 10.95 11.87
CA ASP A 67 -8.52 11.65 12.97
C ASP A 67 -9.23 11.26 14.28
N PRO A 68 -8.57 10.47 15.16
CA PRO A 68 -9.17 10.07 16.43
C PRO A 68 -9.48 11.25 17.36
N ARG A 69 -9.03 12.47 17.04
CA ARG A 69 -9.24 13.72 17.80
C ARG A 69 -10.26 14.65 17.15
N ALA A 70 -10.60 14.41 15.87
CA ALA A 70 -11.57 15.24 15.17
C ALA A 70 -12.99 14.94 15.66
N LYS A 71 -13.72 15.99 16.04
CA LYS A 71 -15.14 15.88 16.43
C LYS A 71 -16.07 15.70 15.23
N ALA A 72 -15.57 15.91 14.01
CA ALA A 72 -16.24 15.62 12.74
C ALA A 72 -15.15 15.31 11.70
N PRO A 73 -15.40 14.42 10.72
CA PRO A 73 -14.47 14.25 9.61
C PRO A 73 -14.36 15.59 8.88
N ASP A 74 -13.15 16.14 8.81
CA ASP A 74 -12.88 17.21 7.86
C ASP A 74 -13.26 16.69 6.47
N ALA A 75 -14.02 17.50 5.73
CA ALA A 75 -14.41 17.18 4.37
C ALA A 75 -13.17 17.27 3.46
N ALA A 76 -12.30 16.26 3.57
CA ALA A 76 -11.21 16.10 2.62
C ALA A 76 -11.80 15.96 1.22
N PRO A 77 -11.19 16.55 0.18
CA PRO A 77 -11.67 16.38 -1.18
C PRO A 77 -11.74 14.88 -1.50
N GLY A 78 -12.81 14.43 -2.15
CA GLY A 78 -13.00 13.05 -2.58
C GLY A 78 -11.81 12.53 -3.40
N ILE A 79 -11.76 11.24 -3.67
CA ILE A 79 -10.76 10.67 -4.58
C ILE A 79 -10.87 11.40 -5.92
N PRO A 80 -9.79 12.02 -6.45
CA PRO A 80 -9.84 12.83 -7.65
C PRO A 80 -10.04 11.98 -8.91
N GLU A 81 -10.61 12.56 -9.95
CA GLU A 81 -10.98 11.88 -11.19
C GLU A 81 -9.79 11.21 -11.90
N PHE A 82 -8.60 11.77 -11.82
CA PHE A 82 -7.41 11.15 -12.44
C PHE A 82 -7.05 9.78 -11.84
N LEU A 83 -7.54 9.47 -10.63
CA LEU A 83 -7.37 8.17 -9.98
C LEU A 83 -8.52 7.19 -10.28
N PHE A 84 -9.62 7.62 -10.88
CA PHE A 84 -10.77 6.75 -11.14
C PHE A 84 -10.44 5.54 -12.02
N PRO A 85 -9.70 5.68 -13.13
CA PRO A 85 -9.34 4.51 -13.94
C PRO A 85 -8.56 3.45 -13.14
N LEU A 86 -7.61 3.89 -12.32
CA LEU A 86 -6.81 2.99 -11.47
C LEU A 86 -7.66 2.40 -10.34
N ARG A 87 -8.48 3.22 -9.66
CA ARG A 87 -9.41 2.77 -8.62
C ARG A 87 -10.34 1.69 -9.15
N ASP A 88 -10.94 1.90 -10.31
CA ASP A 88 -11.90 0.96 -10.90
C ASP A 88 -11.21 -0.34 -11.36
N LYS A 89 -9.96 -0.25 -11.80
CA LYS A 89 -9.13 -1.43 -12.13
C LYS A 89 -8.82 -2.25 -10.86
N VAL A 90 -8.44 -1.57 -9.78
CA VAL A 90 -8.22 -2.19 -8.47
C VAL A 90 -9.51 -2.81 -7.93
N ALA A 91 -10.63 -2.10 -8.00
CA ALA A 91 -11.95 -2.57 -7.55
C ALA A 91 -12.33 -3.90 -8.21
N ARG A 92 -12.18 -3.98 -9.54
CA ARG A 92 -12.44 -5.23 -10.29
C ARG A 92 -11.51 -6.37 -9.85
N TRP A 93 -10.24 -6.08 -9.63
CA TRP A 93 -9.26 -7.11 -9.25
C TRP A 93 -9.54 -7.70 -7.86
N ILE A 94 -9.93 -6.87 -6.89
CA ILE A 94 -10.22 -7.34 -5.53
C ILE A 94 -11.70 -7.69 -5.32
N GLU A 95 -12.51 -7.65 -6.38
CA GLU A 95 -13.94 -7.99 -6.38
C GLU A 95 -14.77 -7.17 -5.39
N LEU A 96 -14.52 -5.85 -5.35
CA LEU A 96 -15.29 -4.90 -4.54
C LEU A 96 -15.84 -3.77 -5.42
N PRO A 97 -17.01 -3.19 -5.09
CA PRO A 97 -17.50 -1.99 -5.75
C PRO A 97 -16.54 -0.81 -5.60
N ALA A 98 -16.30 -0.06 -6.68
CA ALA A 98 -15.37 1.07 -6.67
C ALA A 98 -15.78 2.19 -5.69
N GLU A 99 -17.09 2.37 -5.48
CA GLU A 99 -17.68 3.31 -4.52
C GLU A 99 -17.39 2.96 -3.06
N ASN A 100 -16.96 1.73 -2.75
CA ASN A 100 -16.53 1.37 -1.41
C ASN A 100 -15.19 1.96 -1.02
N PHE A 101 -14.39 2.43 -2.00
CA PHE A 101 -13.16 3.14 -1.70
C PHE A 101 -13.45 4.58 -1.28
N VAL A 102 -13.23 4.85 -0.01
CA VAL A 102 -13.48 6.15 0.62
C VAL A 102 -12.21 6.99 0.80
N HIS A 103 -11.03 6.39 0.61
CA HIS A 103 -9.76 7.05 0.84
C HIS A 103 -8.72 6.65 -0.22
N GLY A 104 -8.00 7.65 -0.72
CA GLY A 104 -6.85 7.53 -1.61
C GLY A 104 -5.61 8.19 -1.00
N LEU A 105 -4.47 7.53 -1.09
CA LEU A 105 -3.19 8.04 -0.58
C LEU A 105 -2.11 7.87 -1.65
N VAL A 106 -1.54 8.97 -2.11
CA VAL A 106 -0.32 8.96 -2.91
C VAL A 106 0.88 9.21 -1.99
N THR A 107 1.88 8.35 -2.06
CA THR A 107 3.10 8.45 -1.24
C THR A 107 4.34 8.41 -2.09
N GLU A 108 5.24 9.36 -1.88
CA GLU A 108 6.60 9.38 -2.43
C GLU A 108 7.59 8.82 -1.40
N TYR A 109 8.44 7.92 -1.85
CA TYR A 109 9.59 7.41 -1.12
C TYR A 109 10.87 7.78 -1.87
N ARG A 110 11.66 8.68 -1.31
CA ARG A 110 13.00 8.97 -1.79
C ARG A 110 13.95 7.84 -1.42
N PRO A 111 15.09 7.66 -2.14
CA PRO A 111 16.10 6.69 -1.74
C PRO A 111 16.45 6.78 -0.25
N GLY A 112 16.52 5.65 0.42
CA GLY A 112 16.77 5.56 1.86
C GLY A 112 15.52 5.76 2.74
N THR A 113 14.32 5.94 2.18
CA THR A 113 13.09 6.16 2.96
C THR A 113 12.40 4.83 3.30
N PRO A 114 12.28 4.45 4.58
CA PRO A 114 11.50 3.30 5.00
C PRO A 114 10.07 3.70 5.40
N LEU A 115 9.21 2.68 5.53
CA LEU A 115 7.98 2.75 6.30
C LEU A 115 8.04 1.69 7.42
N GLY A 116 7.98 2.13 8.66
CA GLY A 116 8.07 1.26 9.84
C GLY A 116 6.92 0.25 9.93
N TRP A 117 7.05 -0.71 10.86
CA TRP A 117 6.02 -1.70 11.13
C TRP A 117 4.74 -1.02 11.63
N HIS A 118 3.63 -1.24 10.95
CA HIS A 118 2.34 -0.68 11.30
C HIS A 118 1.19 -1.55 10.79
N ARG A 119 0.01 -1.24 11.25
CA ARG A 119 -1.28 -1.59 10.65
C ARG A 119 -1.96 -0.28 10.25
N ASP A 120 -2.72 -0.28 9.18
CA ASP A 120 -3.52 0.89 8.81
C ASP A 120 -4.55 1.23 9.90
N ALA A 121 -5.10 2.45 9.84
CA ALA A 121 -6.10 2.91 10.79
C ALA A 121 -7.31 1.95 10.88
N PRO A 122 -7.90 1.74 12.06
CA PRO A 122 -8.92 0.72 12.29
C PRO A 122 -10.23 0.96 11.54
N ASP A 123 -10.43 2.17 11.01
CA ASP A 123 -11.62 2.56 10.23
C ASP A 123 -11.61 2.04 8.80
N TYR A 124 -10.50 1.50 8.36
CA TYR A 124 -10.37 0.93 7.02
C TYR A 124 -10.41 -0.60 7.06
N GLU A 125 -11.21 -1.21 6.17
CA GLU A 125 -11.36 -2.66 6.08
C GLU A 125 -10.42 -3.29 5.07
N ALA A 126 -10.58 -3.00 3.79
CA ALA A 126 -9.71 -3.49 2.73
C ALA A 126 -8.76 -2.40 2.25
N ILE A 127 -7.52 -2.80 1.97
CA ILE A 127 -6.45 -1.94 1.50
C ILE A 127 -5.89 -2.54 0.23
N ALA A 128 -5.78 -1.73 -0.82
CA ALA A 128 -5.09 -2.11 -2.03
C ALA A 128 -4.09 -1.05 -2.42
N GLY A 129 -2.87 -1.44 -2.74
CA GLY A 129 -1.79 -0.53 -3.13
C GLY A 129 -1.21 -0.89 -4.48
N VAL A 130 -0.89 0.14 -5.27
CA VAL A 130 -0.19 0.02 -6.56
C VAL A 130 1.19 0.66 -6.42
N SER A 131 2.24 -0.05 -6.84
CA SER A 131 3.64 0.39 -6.75
C SER A 131 4.11 0.96 -8.09
N LEU A 132 4.79 2.11 -8.07
CA LEU A 132 5.25 2.84 -9.24
C LEU A 132 6.72 3.24 -9.10
N GLY A 133 7.43 3.35 -10.21
CA GLY A 133 8.83 3.79 -10.27
C GLY A 133 9.80 2.69 -9.83
N GLY A 134 10.39 2.82 -8.65
CA GLY A 134 11.36 1.85 -8.13
C GLY A 134 10.72 0.66 -7.41
N ALA A 135 11.37 -0.50 -7.47
CA ALA A 135 11.02 -1.66 -6.64
C ALA A 135 11.30 -1.41 -5.16
N CYS A 136 10.57 -2.10 -4.28
CA CYS A 136 10.83 -2.07 -2.84
C CYS A 136 10.50 -3.39 -2.17
N ARG A 137 11.12 -3.65 -1.03
CA ARG A 137 10.84 -4.82 -0.22
C ARG A 137 9.76 -4.52 0.81
N MET A 138 8.58 -5.11 0.62
CA MET A 138 7.53 -5.19 1.62
C MET A 138 7.79 -6.36 2.56
N ARG A 139 7.52 -6.17 3.84
CA ARG A 139 7.66 -7.21 4.86
C ARG A 139 6.36 -7.30 5.65
N LEU A 140 5.94 -8.51 5.95
CA LEU A 140 4.76 -8.80 6.78
C LEU A 140 5.18 -9.66 7.96
N ARG A 141 4.54 -9.47 9.12
CA ARG A 141 4.71 -10.29 10.33
C ARG A 141 3.41 -10.38 11.11
N PRO A 142 3.18 -11.46 11.87
CA PRO A 142 2.05 -11.55 12.78
C PRO A 142 2.01 -10.35 13.75
N TYR A 143 0.83 -9.86 14.05
CA TYR A 143 0.63 -8.84 15.08
C TYR A 143 0.47 -9.50 16.44
N GLN A 144 1.48 -9.37 17.28
CA GLN A 144 1.53 -9.94 18.63
C GLN A 144 1.86 -8.80 19.61
N PRO A 145 0.85 -8.20 20.27
CA PRO A 145 1.07 -7.12 21.22
C PRO A 145 1.89 -7.61 22.42
N GLY A 146 2.97 -6.90 22.77
CA GLY A 146 3.78 -7.19 23.94
C GLY A 146 4.82 -8.31 23.75
N GLU A 147 4.85 -9.00 22.61
CA GLU A 147 5.82 -10.05 22.35
C GLU A 147 6.98 -9.60 21.46
N ARG A 148 8.13 -10.25 21.59
CA ARG A 148 9.25 -10.10 20.65
C ARG A 148 8.99 -10.95 19.42
N HIS A 149 8.88 -10.31 18.25
CA HIS A 149 8.74 -11.03 16.99
C HIS A 149 10.00 -11.81 16.64
N LYS A 150 9.84 -13.05 16.25
CA LYS A 150 10.93 -13.88 15.72
C LYS A 150 11.20 -13.50 14.27
N LYS A 151 12.46 -13.56 13.87
CA LYS A 151 12.88 -13.20 12.51
C LYS A 151 12.29 -14.16 11.45
N GLU A 152 12.10 -15.40 11.80
CA GLU A 152 11.56 -16.48 10.96
C GLU A 152 10.07 -16.29 10.64
N GLU A 153 9.37 -15.45 11.41
CA GLU A 153 7.95 -15.13 11.19
C GLU A 153 7.74 -14.00 10.17
N VAL A 154 8.83 -13.40 9.66
CA VAL A 154 8.76 -12.30 8.72
C VAL A 154 8.75 -12.82 7.29
N ILE A 155 7.62 -12.63 6.62
CA ILE A 155 7.49 -12.86 5.19
C ILE A 155 7.95 -11.59 4.45
N SER A 156 8.72 -11.75 3.38
CA SER A 156 9.24 -10.65 2.57
C SER A 156 8.87 -10.82 1.11
N LEU A 157 8.39 -9.74 0.50
CA LEU A 157 8.00 -9.67 -0.91
C LEU A 157 8.66 -8.47 -1.57
N GLU A 158 9.21 -8.67 -2.76
CA GLU A 158 9.63 -7.55 -3.63
C GLU A 158 8.39 -7.02 -4.36
N LEU A 159 8.00 -5.78 -4.07
CA LEU A 159 6.98 -5.07 -4.83
C LEU A 159 7.65 -4.44 -6.05
N GLU A 160 7.45 -5.06 -7.20
CA GLU A 160 7.94 -4.56 -8.48
C GLU A 160 7.20 -3.27 -8.90
N PRO A 161 7.81 -2.42 -9.74
CA PRO A 161 7.06 -1.36 -10.40
C PRO A 161 5.86 -1.93 -11.18
N ARG A 162 4.77 -1.19 -11.20
CA ARG A 162 3.50 -1.58 -11.83
C ARG A 162 2.80 -2.79 -11.23
N SER A 163 3.23 -3.24 -10.06
CA SER A 163 2.54 -4.30 -9.31
C SER A 163 1.44 -3.74 -8.41
N ALA A 164 0.50 -4.61 -8.04
CA ALA A 164 -0.52 -4.32 -7.03
C ALA A 164 -0.48 -5.36 -5.90
N TYR A 165 -0.90 -4.95 -4.72
CA TYR A 165 -1.15 -5.83 -3.58
C TYR A 165 -2.46 -5.48 -2.90
N GLN A 166 -3.10 -6.48 -2.27
CA GLN A 166 -4.22 -6.26 -1.36
C GLN A 166 -3.93 -6.81 0.03
N ILE A 167 -4.53 -6.16 1.03
CA ILE A 167 -4.50 -6.58 2.43
C ILE A 167 -5.92 -6.47 2.97
N ARG A 168 -6.56 -7.62 3.27
CA ARG A 168 -7.89 -7.72 3.88
C ARG A 168 -7.95 -8.91 4.84
N ASP A 169 -9.04 -9.13 5.50
CA ASP A 169 -9.30 -10.30 6.36
C ASP A 169 -8.19 -10.56 7.40
N LYS A 170 -7.68 -11.78 7.48
CA LYS A 170 -6.62 -12.15 8.42
C LYS A 170 -5.34 -11.35 8.23
N ALA A 171 -4.94 -11.08 6.98
CA ALA A 171 -3.77 -10.25 6.69
C ALA A 171 -3.93 -8.82 7.21
N ARG A 172 -5.15 -8.27 7.15
CA ARG A 172 -5.47 -6.92 7.61
C ARG A 172 -5.44 -6.79 9.13
N TRP A 173 -6.03 -7.74 9.82
CA TRP A 173 -6.27 -7.63 11.26
C TRP A 173 -5.21 -8.33 12.10
N GLY A 174 -4.69 -9.43 11.61
CA GLY A 174 -3.71 -10.26 12.33
C GLY A 174 -2.25 -9.99 11.99
N TRP A 175 -1.94 -9.04 11.07
CA TRP A 175 -0.58 -8.81 10.61
C TRP A 175 -0.21 -7.33 10.57
N GLN A 176 1.07 -7.05 10.77
CA GLN A 176 1.70 -5.76 10.49
C GLN A 176 2.46 -5.85 9.17
N HIS A 177 2.61 -4.70 8.51
CA HIS A 177 3.48 -4.59 7.35
C HIS A 177 4.44 -3.42 7.46
N SER A 178 5.51 -3.46 6.67
CA SER A 178 6.53 -2.43 6.60
C SER A 178 7.16 -2.39 5.21
N ILE A 179 7.75 -1.26 4.82
CA ILE A 179 8.57 -1.12 3.62
C ILE A 179 10.01 -0.89 4.07
N ALA A 180 10.93 -1.71 3.57
CA ALA A 180 12.35 -1.49 3.78
C ALA A 180 12.80 -0.19 3.09
N ALA A 181 13.93 0.38 3.52
CA ALA A 181 14.48 1.57 2.87
C ALA A 181 14.63 1.34 1.36
N THR A 182 13.99 2.20 0.57
CA THR A 182 13.99 2.10 -0.89
C THR A 182 15.36 2.45 -1.47
N LYS A 183 15.75 1.78 -2.55
CA LYS A 183 17.02 2.08 -3.24
C LYS A 183 16.87 3.19 -4.27
N GLN A 184 15.68 3.36 -4.80
CA GLN A 184 15.33 4.31 -5.86
C GLN A 184 14.12 5.12 -5.45
N PHE A 185 13.80 6.18 -6.21
CA PHE A 185 12.52 6.85 -6.09
C PHE A 185 11.39 5.86 -6.37
N ARG A 186 10.45 5.79 -5.46
CA ARG A 186 9.26 4.96 -5.56
C ARG A 186 8.04 5.78 -5.19
N TYR A 187 6.95 5.54 -5.89
CA TYR A 187 5.64 6.03 -5.50
C TYR A 187 4.71 4.85 -5.18
N SER A 188 3.72 5.10 -4.37
CA SER A 188 2.60 4.18 -4.20
C SER A 188 1.29 4.93 -4.17
N ILE A 189 0.28 4.37 -4.80
CA ILE A 189 -1.10 4.80 -4.70
C ILE A 189 -1.84 3.74 -3.92
N THR A 190 -2.44 4.11 -2.77
CA THR A 190 -3.14 3.17 -1.90
C THR A 190 -4.59 3.59 -1.77
N PHE A 191 -5.51 2.67 -2.04
CA PHE A 191 -6.95 2.84 -1.84
C PHE A 191 -7.42 2.06 -0.62
N ARG A 192 -8.40 2.60 0.11
CA ARG A 192 -8.95 1.99 1.32
C ARG A 192 -10.47 2.06 1.31
N THR A 193 -11.11 0.96 1.72
CA THR A 193 -12.55 0.94 1.96
C THR A 193 -12.86 1.27 3.42
N ALA A 194 -14.03 1.84 3.68
CA ALA A 194 -14.49 2.04 5.04
C ALA A 194 -14.79 0.69 5.72
N ARG A 195 -14.52 0.60 7.01
CA ARG A 195 -15.01 -0.48 7.86
C ARG A 195 -16.51 -0.26 8.12
N ARG A 196 -17.29 -1.29 7.89
CA ARG A 196 -18.72 -1.33 8.21
C ARG A 196 -18.97 -1.84 9.62
#